data_eb4de3147c79d0922dedd67ff5d1fade
#
_entry.id   eb4de3147c79d0922dedd67ff5d1fade
#
_cell.length_a   1.000
_cell.length_b   1.000
_cell.length_c   1.000
_cell.angle_alpha   90.00
_cell.angle_beta   90.00
_cell.angle_gamma   90.00
#
_symmetry.space_group_name_H-M   'P 1'
#
loop_
_entity.id
_entity.type
_entity.pdbx_description
1 polymer ?
#
loop_
_entity_poly.entity_id
_entity_poly.type
_entity_poly.pdbx_seq_one_letter_code
_entity_poly.pdbx_strand_id
1 'polypeptide(L)'
;MKRMIAALALVLTLALPGLAAAEGTGMYLAPKFLMSIQDTGRMERSSGLAGSGVDDYSQFTLGGALALGYDFWPQQMLPLRAEIEFALRGNSEHSWSDGGTNVSDVKGTWNNSTLFANLFWDFHNDTPFTPYIGAGLGLAFNYTGYDFTTTNGSKFSVDDRFTNFAWNVGVGASYSFNENLAIDASYRFVGLGYNEVSAYHNGQKYEVGNDPYNNEFMLGLRFAF
;
A
#
# COMPACT_ATOMS: atom_id res chain seq x y z
N MET A 1 9.98 0.51 -13.58
CA MET A 1 9.28 -0.69 -14.03
C MET A 1 10.21 -1.85 -14.38
N LYS A 2 11.11 -1.78 -15.40
CA LYS A 2 11.99 -2.92 -15.78
C LYS A 2 12.84 -3.49 -14.62
N ARG A 3 13.38 -2.64 -13.74
CA ARG A 3 14.18 -3.05 -12.57
C ARG A 3 13.34 -3.73 -11.48
N MET A 4 12.08 -3.35 -11.31
CA MET A 4 11.15 -3.99 -10.36
C MET A 4 10.72 -5.38 -10.83
N ILE A 5 10.43 -5.53 -12.14
CA ILE A 5 10.10 -6.83 -12.75
C ILE A 5 11.30 -7.78 -12.65
N ALA A 6 12.52 -7.27 -12.89
CA ALA A 6 13.74 -8.07 -12.75
C ALA A 6 14.01 -8.50 -11.29
N ALA A 7 13.77 -7.62 -10.32
CA ALA A 7 13.90 -7.96 -8.89
C ALA A 7 12.86 -9.00 -8.45
N LEU A 8 11.61 -8.87 -8.90
CA LEU A 8 10.55 -9.84 -8.61
C LEU A 8 10.85 -11.21 -9.23
N ALA A 9 11.33 -11.22 -10.49
CA ALA A 9 11.75 -12.44 -11.18
C ALA A 9 12.95 -13.12 -10.49
N LEU A 10 13.92 -12.34 -10.00
CA LEU A 10 15.09 -12.84 -9.29
C LEU A 10 14.70 -13.46 -7.94
N VAL A 11 13.78 -12.84 -7.19
CA VAL A 11 13.26 -13.39 -5.93
C VAL A 11 12.50 -14.69 -6.18
N LEU A 12 11.68 -14.78 -7.23
CA LEU A 12 11.00 -16.02 -7.61
C LEU A 12 12.02 -17.13 -7.96
N THR A 13 13.06 -16.84 -8.73
CA THR A 13 14.04 -17.86 -9.15
C THR A 13 14.95 -18.32 -8.01
N LEU A 14 15.22 -17.50 -7.01
CA LEU A 14 16.01 -17.87 -5.83
C LEU A 14 15.19 -18.64 -4.78
N ALA A 15 13.87 -18.47 -4.75
CA ALA A 15 12.98 -19.19 -3.84
C ALA A 15 12.70 -20.65 -4.29
N LEU A 16 12.71 -20.93 -5.59
CA LEU A 16 12.34 -22.23 -6.15
C LEU A 16 13.16 -23.44 -5.68
N PRO A 17 14.50 -23.37 -5.48
CA PRO A 17 15.27 -24.54 -5.03
C PRO A 17 15.06 -24.92 -3.56
N GLY A 18 14.65 -23.99 -2.70
CA GLY A 18 14.38 -24.24 -1.28
C GLY A 18 12.99 -24.80 -1.00
N LEU A 19 12.07 -24.63 -1.95
CA LEU A 19 10.66 -25.00 -1.81
C LEU A 19 10.43 -26.52 -1.93
N ALA A 20 11.33 -27.24 -2.57
CA ALA A 20 11.19 -28.69 -2.84
C ALA A 20 11.48 -29.60 -1.62
N ALA A 21 11.94 -29.05 -0.48
CA ALA A 21 12.43 -29.86 0.65
C ALA A 21 11.56 -29.81 1.90
N ALA A 22 10.44 -29.12 1.91
CA ALA A 22 9.66 -28.83 3.12
C ALA A 22 8.16 -29.13 2.95
N GLU A 23 7.80 -30.31 2.45
CA GLU A 23 6.41 -30.73 2.32
C GLU A 23 5.70 -30.71 3.69
N GLY A 24 4.57 -29.98 3.75
CA GLY A 24 3.66 -30.01 4.90
C GLY A 24 4.08 -29.16 6.12
N THR A 25 5.02 -28.23 5.97
CA THR A 25 5.41 -27.36 7.11
C THR A 25 4.37 -26.30 7.46
N GLY A 26 3.43 -26.00 6.57
CA GLY A 26 2.49 -24.87 6.69
C GLY A 26 3.09 -23.52 6.27
N MET A 27 4.39 -23.44 5.99
CA MET A 27 4.99 -22.20 5.49
C MET A 27 4.65 -21.98 4.03
N TYR A 28 4.55 -20.70 3.64
CA TYR A 28 4.32 -20.34 2.23
C TYR A 28 4.91 -18.98 1.87
N LEU A 29 5.16 -18.80 0.59
CA LEU A 29 5.55 -17.54 -0.03
C LEU A 29 4.42 -17.07 -0.95
N ALA A 30 4.05 -15.79 -0.87
CA ALA A 30 2.97 -15.23 -1.67
C ALA A 30 3.38 -13.91 -2.35
N PRO A 31 3.86 -13.95 -3.61
CA PRO A 31 3.90 -12.75 -4.45
C PRO A 31 2.47 -12.33 -4.83
N LYS A 32 2.20 -11.03 -4.75
CA LYS A 32 0.87 -10.46 -5.01
C LYS A 32 0.99 -9.27 -5.97
N PHE A 33 0.12 -9.21 -6.94
CA PHE A 33 -0.15 -8.03 -7.75
C PHE A 33 -1.19 -7.16 -7.03
N LEU A 34 -1.01 -5.85 -7.08
CA LEU A 34 -1.79 -4.89 -6.30
C LEU A 34 -2.35 -3.81 -7.22
N MET A 35 -3.65 -3.61 -7.16
CA MET A 35 -4.38 -2.47 -7.72
C MET A 35 -4.88 -1.64 -6.54
N SER A 36 -4.42 -0.38 -6.44
CA SER A 36 -4.71 0.50 -5.33
C SER A 36 -5.39 1.78 -5.81
N ILE A 37 -6.49 2.13 -5.19
CA ILE A 37 -7.04 3.47 -5.24
C ILE A 37 -6.51 4.18 -4.00
N GLN A 38 -5.55 5.07 -4.21
CA GLN A 38 -4.94 5.87 -3.16
C GLN A 38 -5.75 7.16 -3.01
N ASP A 39 -6.18 7.44 -1.79
CA ASP A 39 -6.92 8.62 -1.43
C ASP A 39 -6.11 9.43 -0.41
N THR A 40 -6.03 10.74 -0.61
CA THR A 40 -5.33 11.63 0.32
C THR A 40 -6.09 11.84 1.62
N GLY A 41 -7.36 11.45 1.67
CA GLY A 41 -8.23 11.69 2.81
C GLY A 41 -8.49 13.17 3.03
N ARG A 42 -8.91 13.51 4.23
CA ARG A 42 -9.15 14.91 4.59
C ARG A 42 -7.87 15.72 4.51
N MET A 43 -7.86 16.78 3.71
CA MET A 43 -6.75 17.72 3.61
C MET A 43 -6.96 18.93 4.52
N GLU A 44 -5.98 19.19 5.40
CA GLU A 44 -5.92 20.39 6.24
C GLU A 44 -4.90 21.36 5.65
N ARG A 45 -5.25 22.66 5.61
CA ARG A 45 -4.47 23.69 4.94
C ARG A 45 -4.24 24.90 5.85
N SER A 46 -3.03 25.45 5.81
CA SER A 46 -2.74 26.71 6.48
C SER A 46 -3.31 27.92 5.72
N SER A 47 -3.32 29.09 6.38
CA SER A 47 -3.77 30.35 5.80
C SER A 47 -3.01 30.78 4.55
N GLY A 48 -1.75 30.33 4.36
CA GLY A 48 -0.95 30.59 3.17
C GLY A 48 -1.51 29.94 1.91
N LEU A 49 -2.32 28.88 2.05
CA LEU A 49 -3.00 28.16 0.97
C LEU A 49 -4.52 28.46 0.93
N ALA A 50 -4.99 29.46 1.64
CA ALA A 50 -6.40 29.84 1.63
C ALA A 50 -6.85 30.19 0.20
N GLY A 51 -7.91 29.53 -0.28
CA GLY A 51 -8.44 29.71 -1.63
C GLY A 51 -7.63 29.02 -2.75
N SER A 52 -6.64 28.16 -2.42
CA SER A 52 -5.78 27.50 -3.39
C SER A 52 -6.44 26.35 -4.19
N GLY A 53 -7.70 25.99 -3.91
CA GLY A 53 -8.38 24.87 -4.58
C GLY A 53 -7.76 23.49 -4.34
N VAL A 54 -6.76 23.38 -3.44
CA VAL A 54 -6.16 22.11 -3.07
C VAL A 54 -7.17 21.32 -2.22
N ASP A 55 -7.74 20.28 -2.78
CA ASP A 55 -8.74 19.44 -2.14
C ASP A 55 -8.30 17.98 -2.12
N ASP A 56 -9.07 17.15 -1.42
CA ASP A 56 -8.88 15.70 -1.41
C ASP A 56 -8.88 15.12 -2.83
N TYR A 57 -8.12 14.06 -2.99
CA TYR A 57 -7.83 13.51 -4.30
C TYR A 57 -7.64 11.99 -4.22
N SER A 58 -8.20 11.30 -5.20
CA SER A 58 -8.04 9.85 -5.35
C SER A 58 -7.37 9.50 -6.67
N GLN A 59 -6.45 8.55 -6.65
CA GLN A 59 -5.80 8.04 -7.85
C GLN A 59 -5.64 6.52 -7.84
N PHE A 60 -5.88 5.95 -9.00
CA PHE A 60 -5.56 4.54 -9.26
C PHE A 60 -4.06 4.37 -9.50
N THR A 61 -3.45 3.43 -8.79
CA THR A 61 -2.05 3.04 -8.94
C THR A 61 -1.91 1.53 -8.97
N LEU A 62 -0.82 1.08 -9.59
CA LEU A 62 -0.44 -0.33 -9.60
C LEU A 62 0.74 -0.56 -8.68
N GLY A 63 0.81 -1.77 -8.12
CA GLY A 63 1.89 -2.15 -7.22
C GLY A 63 2.10 -3.65 -7.16
N GLY A 64 2.89 -4.04 -6.19
CA GLY A 64 3.13 -5.44 -5.88
C GLY A 64 3.49 -5.63 -4.42
N ALA A 65 3.24 -6.82 -3.93
CA ALA A 65 3.63 -7.21 -2.58
C ALA A 65 4.28 -8.59 -2.58
N LEU A 66 5.06 -8.84 -1.55
CA LEU A 66 5.61 -10.14 -1.25
C LEU A 66 5.31 -10.46 0.21
N ALA A 67 4.71 -11.61 0.46
CA ALA A 67 4.43 -12.09 1.80
C ALA A 67 5.11 -13.44 2.08
N LEU A 68 5.59 -13.59 3.30
CA LEU A 68 5.98 -14.85 3.89
C LEU A 68 4.96 -15.17 4.98
N GLY A 69 4.35 -16.34 4.93
CA GLY A 69 3.28 -16.72 5.82
C GLY A 69 3.41 -18.11 6.38
N TYR A 70 2.54 -18.38 7.35
CA TYR A 70 2.36 -19.68 7.98
C TYR A 70 0.87 -20.00 8.06
N ASP A 71 0.48 -21.14 7.51
CA ASP A 71 -0.86 -21.70 7.61
C ASP A 71 -0.89 -22.73 8.74
N PHE A 72 -1.73 -22.49 9.73
CA PHE A 72 -1.86 -23.38 10.90
C PHE A 72 -2.78 -24.59 10.65
N TRP A 73 -3.48 -24.59 9.51
CA TRP A 73 -4.44 -25.67 9.22
C TRP A 73 -3.78 -27.04 9.00
N PRO A 74 -2.71 -27.19 8.20
CA PRO A 74 -2.16 -28.52 7.90
C PRO A 74 -1.67 -29.30 9.12
N GLN A 75 -1.12 -28.59 10.10
CA GLN A 75 -0.53 -29.23 11.29
C GLN A 75 -1.40 -29.19 12.54
N GLN A 76 -2.25 -28.18 12.67
CA GLN A 76 -2.95 -27.91 13.94
C GLN A 76 -4.48 -27.86 13.79
N MET A 77 -4.98 -27.98 12.56
CA MET A 77 -6.41 -27.84 12.23
C MET A 77 -7.00 -26.50 12.73
N LEU A 78 -6.15 -25.47 12.88
CA LEU A 78 -6.58 -24.13 13.23
C LEU A 78 -6.86 -23.33 11.95
N PRO A 79 -8.04 -22.71 11.80
CA PRO A 79 -8.40 -21.95 10.60
C PRO A 79 -7.75 -20.56 10.59
N LEU A 80 -6.46 -20.49 10.89
CA LEU A 80 -5.68 -19.27 10.99
C LEU A 80 -4.49 -19.31 10.03
N ARG A 81 -4.18 -18.15 9.47
CA ARG A 81 -2.91 -17.88 8.76
C ARG A 81 -2.30 -16.59 9.26
N ALA A 82 -0.97 -16.56 9.40
CA ALA A 82 -0.21 -15.36 9.73
C ALA A 82 0.74 -15.02 8.58
N GLU A 83 0.87 -13.75 8.23
CA GLU A 83 1.78 -13.26 7.18
C GLU A 83 2.58 -12.05 7.65
N ILE A 84 3.85 -11.98 7.25
CA ILE A 84 4.58 -10.72 7.15
C ILE A 84 4.61 -10.33 5.68
N GLU A 85 4.08 -9.15 5.36
CA GLU A 85 3.93 -8.68 3.98
C GLU A 85 4.61 -7.32 3.81
N PHE A 86 5.41 -7.19 2.75
CA PHE A 86 5.93 -5.92 2.27
C PHE A 86 5.27 -5.56 0.95
N ALA A 87 4.68 -4.36 0.86
CA ALA A 87 3.97 -3.89 -0.32
C ALA A 87 4.53 -2.55 -0.81
N LEU A 88 4.68 -2.45 -2.14
CA LEU A 88 5.10 -1.27 -2.87
C LEU A 88 3.99 -0.80 -3.80
N ARG A 89 3.82 0.52 -3.93
CA ARG A 89 2.83 1.14 -4.82
C ARG A 89 3.49 2.14 -5.75
N GLY A 90 2.88 2.38 -6.91
CA GLY A 90 3.30 3.43 -7.81
C GLY A 90 3.04 4.82 -7.23
N ASN A 91 3.70 5.84 -7.80
CA ASN A 91 3.46 7.22 -7.43
C ASN A 91 2.05 7.66 -7.82
N SER A 92 1.43 8.43 -6.95
CA SER A 92 0.22 9.20 -7.21
C SER A 92 0.61 10.66 -7.41
N GLU A 93 0.16 11.30 -8.50
CA GLU A 93 0.47 12.68 -8.82
C GLU A 93 -0.80 13.43 -9.20
N HIS A 94 -0.96 14.64 -8.68
CA HIS A 94 -2.04 15.53 -9.06
C HIS A 94 -1.58 16.97 -9.14
N SER A 95 -2.23 17.75 -10.02
CA SER A 95 -1.95 19.18 -10.19
C SER A 95 -3.24 19.97 -10.06
N TRP A 96 -3.21 20.96 -9.19
CA TRP A 96 -4.28 21.95 -9.02
C TRP A 96 -3.85 23.24 -9.68
N SER A 97 -4.61 23.71 -10.68
CA SER A 97 -4.46 24.98 -11.36
C SER A 97 -5.64 25.85 -10.92
N ASP A 98 -5.44 26.84 -10.18
CA ASP A 98 -6.33 27.86 -9.66
C ASP A 98 -5.96 28.20 -8.21
N GLY A 99 -4.68 28.42 -8.04
CA GLY A 99 -4.12 28.62 -6.74
C GLY A 99 -4.32 30.02 -6.23
N GLY A 100 -5.40 30.37 -5.65
CA GLY A 100 -5.60 31.54 -4.78
C GLY A 100 -4.72 32.80 -5.05
N THR A 101 -4.70 33.71 -4.11
CA THR A 101 -4.06 35.05 -4.26
C THR A 101 -2.53 34.98 -4.43
N ASN A 102 -1.86 33.93 -3.94
CA ASN A 102 -0.39 33.88 -3.85
C ASN A 102 0.26 32.73 -4.68
N VAL A 103 -0.53 31.72 -5.07
CA VAL A 103 -0.04 30.52 -5.77
C VAL A 103 -0.90 30.30 -7.00
N SER A 104 -0.28 30.09 -8.19
CA SER A 104 -1.00 29.79 -9.43
C SER A 104 -1.20 28.32 -9.67
N ASP A 105 -0.20 27.49 -9.32
CA ASP A 105 -0.23 26.05 -9.51
C ASP A 105 0.39 25.31 -8.33
N VAL A 106 -0.21 24.17 -7.97
CA VAL A 106 0.33 23.23 -6.99
C VAL A 106 0.36 21.85 -7.59
N LYS A 107 1.52 21.19 -7.59
CA LYS A 107 1.65 19.79 -7.96
C LYS A 107 1.97 18.99 -6.70
N GLY A 108 1.11 18.01 -6.37
CA GLY A 108 1.35 17.05 -5.31
C GLY A 108 1.82 15.71 -5.88
N THR A 109 2.77 15.08 -5.20
CA THR A 109 3.28 13.73 -5.49
C THR A 109 3.28 12.93 -4.20
N TRP A 110 2.66 11.74 -4.23
CA TRP A 110 2.58 10.84 -3.09
C TRP A 110 3.03 9.43 -3.47
N ASN A 111 3.73 8.79 -2.56
CA ASN A 111 4.07 7.39 -2.65
C ASN A 111 3.99 6.76 -1.26
N ASN A 112 3.53 5.53 -1.19
CA ASN A 112 3.54 4.78 0.06
C ASN A 112 3.99 3.34 -0.15
N SER A 113 4.74 2.83 0.84
CA SER A 113 5.11 1.44 0.99
C SER A 113 4.69 0.99 2.37
N THR A 114 4.35 -0.27 2.53
CA THR A 114 3.89 -0.78 3.83
C THR A 114 4.57 -2.09 4.21
N LEU A 115 4.82 -2.27 5.51
CA LEU A 115 5.22 -3.52 6.11
C LEU A 115 4.15 -3.92 7.13
N PHE A 116 3.45 -5.01 6.88
CA PHE A 116 2.37 -5.50 7.72
C PHE A 116 2.67 -6.87 8.35
N ALA A 117 2.22 -7.05 9.59
CA ALA A 117 1.91 -8.35 10.15
C ALA A 117 0.40 -8.55 10.04
N ASN A 118 -0.03 -9.52 9.26
CA ASN A 118 -1.43 -9.84 9.00
C ASN A 118 -1.81 -11.15 9.66
N LEU A 119 -3.07 -11.24 10.08
CA LEU A 119 -3.71 -12.45 10.56
C LEU A 119 -5.00 -12.66 9.78
N PHE A 120 -5.22 -13.89 9.30
CA PHE A 120 -6.40 -14.29 8.54
C PHE A 120 -7.14 -15.41 9.24
N TRP A 121 -8.46 -15.38 9.15
CA TRP A 121 -9.33 -16.46 9.51
C TRP A 121 -9.92 -17.09 8.24
N ASP A 122 -9.60 -18.36 7.99
CA ASP A 122 -9.99 -19.11 6.81
C ASP A 122 -11.25 -19.93 7.09
N PHE A 123 -12.26 -19.79 6.24
CA PHE A 123 -13.49 -20.57 6.33
C PHE A 123 -13.37 -21.84 5.48
N HIS A 124 -12.70 -22.86 6.04
CA HIS A 124 -12.50 -24.14 5.39
C HIS A 124 -13.83 -24.87 5.12
N ASN A 125 -13.90 -25.54 3.99
CA ASN A 125 -15.03 -26.35 3.54
C ASN A 125 -14.50 -27.50 2.64
N ASP A 126 -15.38 -28.39 2.20
CA ASP A 126 -15.04 -29.58 1.39
C ASP A 126 -14.73 -29.25 -0.08
N THR A 127 -14.51 -27.99 -0.43
CA THR A 127 -14.17 -27.54 -1.79
C THR A 127 -12.77 -26.92 -1.84
N PRO A 128 -12.12 -26.80 -3.01
CA PRO A 128 -10.84 -26.10 -3.13
C PRO A 128 -10.95 -24.58 -2.92
N PHE A 129 -12.14 -24.04 -2.73
CA PHE A 129 -12.40 -22.61 -2.52
C PHE A 129 -12.52 -22.30 -1.04
N THR A 130 -11.64 -21.45 -0.52
CA THR A 130 -11.58 -21.06 0.90
C THR A 130 -11.75 -19.55 1.03
N PRO A 131 -12.94 -19.05 1.41
CA PRO A 131 -13.11 -17.64 1.79
C PRO A 131 -12.35 -17.32 3.07
N TYR A 132 -11.97 -16.05 3.24
CA TYR A 132 -11.32 -15.60 4.46
C TYR A 132 -11.59 -14.12 4.77
N ILE A 133 -11.41 -13.76 6.03
CA ILE A 133 -11.31 -12.39 6.50
C ILE A 133 -9.95 -12.19 7.13
N GLY A 134 -9.44 -10.97 7.11
CA GLY A 134 -8.12 -10.68 7.67
C GLY A 134 -8.00 -9.26 8.17
N ALA A 135 -7.06 -9.08 9.08
CA ALA A 135 -6.64 -7.78 9.58
C ALA A 135 -5.13 -7.76 9.79
N GLY A 136 -4.54 -6.58 9.72
CA GLY A 136 -3.11 -6.41 9.93
C GLY A 136 -2.76 -5.09 10.58
N LEU A 137 -1.62 -5.09 11.26
CA LEU A 137 -1.00 -3.93 11.87
C LEU A 137 0.42 -3.81 11.34
N GLY A 138 0.93 -2.58 11.19
CA GLY A 138 2.26 -2.40 10.65
C GLY A 138 2.71 -0.96 10.53
N LEU A 139 3.60 -0.73 9.60
CA LEU A 139 4.22 0.55 9.31
C LEU A 139 3.94 0.96 7.87
N ALA A 140 3.59 2.23 7.68
CA ALA A 140 3.56 2.89 6.38
C ALA A 140 4.77 3.81 6.25
N PHE A 141 5.48 3.71 5.14
CA PHE A 141 6.55 4.59 4.73
C PHE A 141 6.01 5.51 3.65
N ASN A 142 5.57 6.70 4.04
CA ASN A 142 4.92 7.67 3.18
C ASN A 142 5.94 8.70 2.69
N TYR A 143 5.89 9.01 1.40
CA TYR A 143 6.54 10.16 0.80
C TYR A 143 5.47 11.12 0.31
N THR A 144 5.59 12.38 0.68
CA THR A 144 4.69 13.46 0.25
C THR A 144 5.54 14.62 -0.23
N GLY A 145 5.31 15.08 -1.45
CA GLY A 145 5.99 16.22 -2.04
C GLY A 145 4.99 17.17 -2.70
N TYR A 146 5.24 18.47 -2.56
CA TYR A 146 4.48 19.52 -3.23
C TYR A 146 5.40 20.50 -3.92
N ASP A 147 5.12 20.74 -5.20
CA ASP A 147 5.76 21.79 -6.01
C ASP A 147 4.77 22.94 -6.15
N PHE A 148 5.16 24.13 -5.72
CA PHE A 148 4.36 25.35 -5.77
C PHE A 148 4.90 26.28 -6.85
N THR A 149 4.01 26.86 -7.65
CA THR A 149 4.31 27.98 -8.55
C THR A 149 3.52 29.18 -8.07
N THR A 150 4.21 30.26 -7.75
CA THR A 150 3.57 31.49 -7.28
C THR A 150 3.05 32.34 -8.46
N THR A 151 2.12 33.25 -8.22
CA THR A 151 1.53 34.13 -9.23
C THR A 151 2.56 35.04 -9.92
N ASN A 152 3.71 35.29 -9.29
CA ASN A 152 4.84 36.03 -9.87
C ASN A 152 5.84 35.12 -10.64
N GLY A 153 5.54 33.82 -10.79
CA GLY A 153 6.36 32.85 -11.50
C GLY A 153 7.50 32.23 -10.71
N SER A 154 7.67 32.56 -9.43
CA SER A 154 8.66 31.88 -8.56
C SER A 154 8.21 30.46 -8.25
N LYS A 155 9.18 29.52 -8.18
CA LYS A 155 8.92 28.11 -7.86
C LYS A 155 9.65 27.73 -6.58
N PHE A 156 8.99 26.97 -5.74
CA PHE A 156 9.59 26.30 -4.58
C PHE A 156 8.92 24.96 -4.35
N SER A 157 9.63 24.05 -3.72
CA SER A 157 9.12 22.72 -3.39
C SER A 157 9.31 22.43 -1.91
N VAL A 158 8.47 21.56 -1.39
CA VAL A 158 8.58 20.96 -0.06
C VAL A 158 8.26 19.49 -0.17
N ASP A 159 9.12 18.66 0.40
CA ASP A 159 8.87 17.23 0.49
C ASP A 159 9.32 16.71 1.85
N ASP A 160 8.68 15.63 2.28
CA ASP A 160 9.04 14.93 3.50
C ASP A 160 8.71 13.45 3.42
N ARG A 161 9.27 12.68 4.36
CA ARG A 161 9.05 11.24 4.51
C ARG A 161 8.60 10.94 5.93
N PHE A 162 7.52 10.20 6.01
CA PHE A 162 6.90 9.83 7.27
C PHE A 162 6.91 8.32 7.44
N THR A 163 7.15 7.88 8.67
CA THR A 163 6.93 6.50 9.05
C THR A 163 5.83 6.48 10.09
N ASN A 164 4.67 5.97 9.69
CA ASN A 164 3.47 5.99 10.52
C ASN A 164 3.04 4.58 10.88
N PHE A 165 2.30 4.47 11.98
CA PHE A 165 1.50 3.28 12.26
C PHE A 165 0.43 3.12 11.18
N ALA A 166 0.32 1.92 10.65
CA ALA A 166 -0.67 1.56 9.65
C ALA A 166 -1.46 0.34 10.07
N TRP A 167 -2.67 0.22 9.55
CA TRP A 167 -3.54 -0.91 9.80
C TRP A 167 -4.30 -1.27 8.53
N ASN A 168 -4.76 -2.50 8.44
CA ASN A 168 -5.62 -2.93 7.36
C ASN A 168 -6.68 -3.91 7.84
N VAL A 169 -7.77 -3.98 7.09
CA VAL A 169 -8.82 -4.98 7.24
C VAL A 169 -9.30 -5.37 5.85
N GLY A 170 -9.58 -6.64 5.65
CA GLY A 170 -9.95 -7.12 4.34
C GLY A 170 -10.66 -8.46 4.33
N VAL A 171 -11.13 -8.80 3.15
CA VAL A 171 -11.79 -10.07 2.84
C VAL A 171 -11.21 -10.63 1.55
N GLY A 172 -11.23 -11.94 1.41
CA GLY A 172 -10.74 -12.57 0.20
C GLY A 172 -11.17 -14.01 0.09
N ALA A 173 -10.66 -14.64 -0.96
CA ALA A 173 -10.84 -16.07 -1.16
C ALA A 173 -9.60 -16.63 -1.86
N SER A 174 -9.25 -17.85 -1.50
CA SER A 174 -8.24 -18.63 -2.18
C SER A 174 -8.87 -19.81 -2.93
N TYR A 175 -8.23 -20.21 -4.01
CA TYR A 175 -8.54 -21.43 -4.74
C TYR A 175 -7.28 -22.28 -4.84
N SER A 176 -7.29 -23.46 -4.22
CA SER A 176 -6.17 -24.38 -4.18
C SER A 176 -6.19 -25.29 -5.42
N PHE A 177 -5.15 -25.20 -6.25
CA PHE A 177 -4.95 -26.13 -7.38
C PHE A 177 -4.43 -27.48 -6.92
N ASN A 178 -3.59 -27.47 -5.90
CA ASN A 178 -3.02 -28.65 -5.22
C ASN A 178 -2.52 -28.20 -3.82
N GLU A 179 -1.88 -29.11 -3.11
CA GLU A 179 -1.37 -28.86 -1.74
C GLU A 179 -0.30 -27.75 -1.67
N ASN A 180 0.41 -27.49 -2.77
CA ASN A 180 1.53 -26.55 -2.81
C ASN A 180 1.19 -25.22 -3.53
N LEU A 181 0.08 -25.15 -4.28
CA LEU A 181 -0.23 -23.97 -5.10
C LEU A 181 -1.68 -23.55 -4.96
N ALA A 182 -1.88 -22.30 -4.57
CA ALA A 182 -3.17 -21.65 -4.60
C ALA A 182 -3.09 -20.26 -5.25
N ILE A 183 -4.21 -19.79 -5.79
CA ILE A 183 -4.43 -18.40 -6.20
C ILE A 183 -5.29 -17.72 -5.17
N ASP A 184 -4.93 -16.48 -4.81
CA ASP A 184 -5.65 -15.63 -3.85
C ASP A 184 -6.19 -14.38 -4.54
N ALA A 185 -7.45 -14.04 -4.29
CA ALA A 185 -8.06 -12.78 -4.66
C ALA A 185 -8.62 -12.09 -3.41
N SER A 186 -8.28 -10.83 -3.20
CA SER A 186 -8.72 -10.11 -2.00
C SER A 186 -8.97 -8.64 -2.26
N TYR A 187 -9.79 -8.07 -1.38
CA TYR A 187 -9.98 -6.64 -1.19
C TYR A 187 -9.60 -6.28 0.23
N ARG A 188 -8.90 -5.15 0.42
CA ARG A 188 -8.63 -4.59 1.73
C ARG A 188 -8.71 -3.07 1.74
N PHE A 189 -9.07 -2.54 2.90
CA PHE A 189 -8.94 -1.14 3.26
C PHE A 189 -7.67 -0.96 4.09
N VAL A 190 -6.87 0.08 3.81
CA VAL A 190 -5.59 0.36 4.47
C VAL A 190 -5.58 1.79 4.97
N GLY A 191 -5.44 2.00 6.27
CA GLY A 191 -5.17 3.31 6.88
C GLY A 191 -3.66 3.53 7.02
N LEU A 192 -3.16 4.68 6.56
CA LEU A 192 -1.72 4.97 6.44
C LEU A 192 -1.21 5.97 7.48
N GLY A 193 -2.09 6.42 8.39
CA GLY A 193 -1.76 7.42 9.41
C GLY A 193 -1.67 8.83 8.86
N TYR A 194 -1.56 9.80 9.75
CA TYR A 194 -1.56 11.22 9.43
C TYR A 194 -0.18 11.69 8.96
N ASN A 195 -0.15 12.52 7.91
CA ASN A 195 1.04 13.19 7.40
C ASN A 195 0.83 14.70 7.41
N GLU A 196 1.87 15.46 7.75
CA GLU A 196 1.86 16.91 7.69
C GLU A 196 3.18 17.43 7.12
N VAL A 197 3.09 18.26 6.10
CA VAL A 197 4.25 18.91 5.47
C VAL A 197 4.10 20.41 5.58
N SER A 198 5.15 21.10 6.02
CA SER A 198 5.14 22.56 6.13
C SER A 198 6.41 23.21 5.60
N ALA A 199 6.27 24.39 5.00
CA ALA A 199 7.37 25.23 4.56
C ALA A 199 7.10 26.69 4.86
N TYR A 200 8.19 27.49 5.02
CA TYR A 200 8.12 28.93 5.11
C TYR A 200 8.71 29.56 3.86
N HIS A 201 7.95 30.42 3.20
CA HIS A 201 8.42 31.19 2.05
C HIS A 201 7.96 32.65 2.20
N ASN A 202 8.91 33.60 2.09
CA ASN A 202 8.65 35.05 2.26
C ASN A 202 7.90 35.40 3.55
N GLY A 203 8.19 34.72 4.67
CA GLY A 203 7.56 34.95 5.96
C GLY A 203 6.17 34.35 6.13
N GLN A 204 5.65 33.66 5.13
CA GLN A 204 4.36 32.97 5.18
C GLN A 204 4.53 31.46 5.36
N LYS A 205 3.72 30.86 6.24
CA LYS A 205 3.68 29.40 6.45
C LYS A 205 2.75 28.77 5.44
N TYR A 206 3.25 27.75 4.72
CA TYR A 206 2.49 26.85 3.86
C TYR A 206 2.51 25.49 4.51
N GLU A 207 1.34 24.95 4.81
CA GLU A 207 1.19 23.67 5.51
C GLU A 207 0.04 22.90 4.90
N VAL A 208 0.29 21.60 4.67
CA VAL A 208 -0.70 20.64 4.18
C VAL A 208 -0.60 19.40 5.05
N GLY A 209 -1.71 19.07 5.72
CA GLY A 209 -1.90 17.83 6.46
C GLY A 209 -2.91 16.93 5.77
N ASN A 210 -2.77 15.63 5.89
CA ASN A 210 -3.70 14.67 5.32
C ASN A 210 -3.73 13.33 6.06
N ASP A 211 -4.87 12.63 5.95
CA ASP A 211 -5.13 11.28 6.49
C ASP A 211 -5.29 10.29 5.33
N PRO A 212 -4.19 9.83 4.69
CA PRO A 212 -4.28 8.99 3.51
C PRO A 212 -4.76 7.58 3.83
N TYR A 213 -5.54 7.03 2.90
CA TYR A 213 -5.97 5.64 2.94
C TYR A 213 -6.00 5.03 1.55
N ASN A 214 -5.96 3.71 1.48
CA ASN A 214 -6.03 2.99 0.22
C ASN A 214 -7.16 1.96 0.25
N ASN A 215 -7.85 1.86 -0.90
CA ASN A 215 -8.70 0.72 -1.23
C ASN A 215 -7.93 -0.17 -2.20
N GLU A 216 -7.71 -1.42 -1.85
CA GLU A 216 -6.81 -2.30 -2.58
C GLU A 216 -7.47 -3.61 -3.00
N PHE A 217 -7.32 -3.92 -4.29
CA PHE A 217 -7.60 -5.24 -4.83
C PHE A 217 -6.29 -5.95 -5.11
N MET A 218 -6.17 -7.18 -4.64
CA MET A 218 -4.95 -7.96 -4.77
C MET A 218 -5.24 -9.29 -5.45
N LEU A 219 -4.31 -9.70 -6.30
CA LEU A 219 -4.28 -11.03 -6.89
C LEU A 219 -2.90 -11.64 -6.60
N GLY A 220 -2.88 -12.75 -5.89
CA GLY A 220 -1.65 -13.41 -5.45
C GLY A 220 -1.57 -14.87 -5.88
N LEU A 221 -0.35 -15.38 -5.90
CA LEU A 221 -0.07 -16.80 -5.94
C LEU A 221 0.55 -17.19 -4.61
N ARG A 222 0.07 -18.28 -4.01
CA ARG A 222 0.61 -18.83 -2.77
C ARG A 222 1.29 -20.15 -3.05
N PHE A 223 2.58 -20.21 -2.72
CA PHE A 223 3.42 -21.39 -2.85
C PHE A 223 3.70 -21.95 -1.46
N ALA A 224 3.04 -23.07 -1.11
CA ALA A 224 3.22 -23.76 0.17
C ALA A 224 4.35 -24.82 0.07
N PHE A 225 5.05 -25.04 1.20
CA PHE A 225 6.19 -25.97 1.29
C PHE A 225 6.36 -26.55 2.69
#